data_f098b371d279ef1b7e1f39dd7e40997f
#
_entry.id   f098b371d279ef1b7e1f39dd7e40997f
#
_cell.length_a   1.000
_cell.length_b   1.000
_cell.length_c   1.000
_cell.angle_alpha   90.00
_cell.angle_beta   90.00
_cell.angle_gamma   90.00
#
_symmetry.space_group_name_H-M   'P 1'
#
loop_
_entity.id
_entity.type
_entity.pdbx_description
1 polymer ?
#
loop_
_entity_poly.entity_id
_entity_poly.type
_entity_poly.pdbx_seq_one_letter_code
_entity_poly.pdbx_strand_id
1 'polypeptide(L)'
;DATNINHWFCWHNHFSSLSSGSGYTMLNSTNAVVNTTGVIDTVTSTSFNVTAGATNASGAAMVAYVFANNNNDGEFGPDADQDIIKCGVFTDNNSDPTVNLGFEPQWLLAKKHTSGAWEMIDNMRGLASVNYRDTPLIYANSSVAENYSYKQAYANNTGFTWKSGQLTSNNDVVLYVAIRARDGNVVAQPEAATDAFDVSVSAGSTGTVISTGFPVDMQIQSK
;
A
#
# COMPACT_ATOMS: atom_id res chain seq x y z
N ASP A 1 11.56 -14.28 17.38
CA ASP A 1 12.44 -14.57 18.53
C ASP A 1 13.15 -13.29 18.94
N ALA A 2 12.82 -12.76 20.13
CA ALA A 2 13.42 -11.52 20.64
C ALA A 2 14.89 -11.73 21.13
N THR A 3 15.37 -12.94 21.17
CA THR A 3 16.70 -13.32 21.71
C THR A 3 17.68 -13.81 20.66
N ASN A 4 17.21 -14.13 19.45
CA ASN A 4 18.06 -14.51 18.33
C ASN A 4 17.91 -13.51 17.19
N ILE A 5 19.02 -13.14 16.56
CA ILE A 5 19.05 -12.29 15.36
C ILE A 5 18.52 -13.12 14.18
N ASN A 6 17.23 -13.40 14.18
CA ASN A 6 16.56 -14.11 13.12
C ASN A 6 15.99 -13.13 12.10
N HIS A 7 15.79 -13.62 10.90
CA HIS A 7 15.17 -12.85 9.83
C HIS A 7 13.68 -12.59 10.14
N TRP A 8 13.18 -11.48 9.63
CA TRP A 8 11.75 -11.22 9.56
C TRP A 8 11.21 -11.86 8.28
N PHE A 9 10.66 -13.05 8.40
CA PHE A 9 10.07 -13.77 7.27
C PHE A 9 8.76 -13.14 6.87
N CYS A 10 8.61 -12.86 5.58
CA CYS A 10 7.40 -12.30 4.99
C CYS A 10 6.81 -13.28 3.98
N TRP A 11 5.53 -13.53 4.10
CA TRP A 11 4.73 -14.17 3.09
C TRP A 11 3.89 -13.10 2.35
N HIS A 12 3.61 -13.31 1.08
CA HIS A 12 2.78 -12.45 0.27
C HIS A 12 1.82 -13.32 -0.55
N ASN A 13 0.60 -12.85 -0.80
CA ASN A 13 -0.42 -13.63 -1.50
C ASN A 13 0.01 -14.13 -2.89
N HIS A 14 0.90 -13.40 -3.58
CA HIS A 14 1.50 -13.84 -4.83
C HIS A 14 2.25 -15.17 -4.72
N PHE A 15 2.75 -15.52 -3.55
CA PHE A 15 3.58 -16.74 -3.38
C PHE A 15 2.77 -18.01 -3.52
N SER A 16 1.45 -17.97 -3.38
CA SER A 16 0.58 -19.10 -3.73
C SER A 16 0.61 -19.47 -5.21
N SER A 17 1.02 -18.56 -6.09
CA SER A 17 1.20 -18.81 -7.53
C SER A 17 2.57 -19.37 -7.93
N LEU A 18 3.50 -19.47 -6.98
CA LEU A 18 4.82 -20.06 -7.23
C LEU A 18 4.70 -21.56 -7.47
N SER A 19 5.70 -22.14 -8.11
CA SER A 19 5.70 -23.57 -8.47
C SER A 19 5.65 -24.51 -7.27
N SER A 20 6.11 -24.07 -6.09
CA SER A 20 5.98 -24.81 -4.83
C SER A 20 4.62 -24.59 -4.16
N GLY A 21 3.78 -23.69 -4.65
CA GLY A 21 2.54 -23.23 -4.00
C GLY A 21 2.76 -22.38 -2.76
N SER A 22 4.01 -22.06 -2.42
CA SER A 22 4.39 -21.21 -1.29
C SER A 22 5.76 -20.59 -1.51
N GLY A 23 6.13 -19.64 -0.65
CA GLY A 23 7.42 -18.98 -0.66
C GLY A 23 7.57 -18.00 0.48
N TYR A 24 8.74 -17.39 0.55
CA TYR A 24 8.97 -16.30 1.49
C TYR A 24 10.01 -15.32 0.96
N THR A 25 10.04 -14.16 1.56
CA THR A 25 11.16 -13.22 1.48
C THR A 25 11.48 -12.72 2.90
N MET A 26 12.51 -11.92 3.06
CA MET A 26 12.94 -11.44 4.37
C MET A 26 12.95 -9.92 4.39
N LEU A 27 12.22 -9.29 5.31
CA LEU A 27 12.11 -7.83 5.40
C LEU A 27 13.45 -7.14 5.69
N ASN A 28 14.34 -7.82 6.37
CA ASN A 28 15.69 -7.32 6.73
C ASN A 28 16.78 -7.79 5.75
N SER A 29 16.42 -8.15 4.51
CA SER A 29 17.37 -8.66 3.51
C SER A 29 17.04 -8.15 2.10
N THR A 30 18.07 -8.06 1.27
CA THR A 30 17.94 -7.79 -0.17
C THR A 30 17.75 -9.05 -1.01
N ASN A 31 17.75 -10.23 -0.41
CA ASN A 31 17.63 -11.49 -1.14
C ASN A 31 16.35 -11.58 -1.97
N ALA A 32 16.41 -12.31 -3.06
CA ALA A 32 15.25 -12.65 -3.87
C ALA A 32 14.22 -13.46 -3.06
N VAL A 33 13.01 -13.52 -3.57
CA VAL A 33 11.97 -14.42 -3.07
C VAL A 33 12.46 -15.86 -3.19
N VAL A 34 12.29 -16.62 -2.12
CA VAL A 34 12.60 -18.04 -2.06
C VAL A 34 11.33 -18.82 -2.35
N ASN A 35 11.36 -19.61 -3.43
CA ASN A 35 10.25 -20.47 -3.83
C ASN A 35 10.39 -21.82 -3.13
N THR A 36 9.74 -21.99 -1.99
CA THR A 36 9.79 -23.21 -1.19
C THR A 36 8.61 -23.31 -0.24
N THR A 37 8.26 -24.50 0.15
CA THR A 37 7.39 -24.79 1.30
C THR A 37 8.21 -24.85 2.60
N GLY A 38 7.54 -24.94 3.74
CA GLY A 38 8.18 -25.27 5.02
C GLY A 38 8.62 -24.06 5.87
N VAL A 39 8.13 -22.86 5.57
CA VAL A 39 8.34 -21.67 6.42
C VAL A 39 6.99 -21.08 6.82
N ILE A 40 6.24 -20.52 5.89
CA ILE A 40 4.87 -20.08 6.07
C ILE A 40 4.06 -20.80 5.00
N ASP A 41 3.15 -21.66 5.41
CA ASP A 41 2.39 -22.54 4.53
C ASP A 41 0.89 -22.45 4.82
N THR A 42 0.09 -23.00 3.90
CA THR A 42 -1.36 -23.19 4.07
C THR A 42 -2.04 -21.91 4.55
N VAL A 43 -1.87 -20.84 3.79
CA VAL A 43 -2.55 -19.57 4.08
C VAL A 43 -3.97 -19.64 3.55
N THR A 44 -4.93 -19.35 4.42
CA THR A 44 -6.37 -19.30 4.14
C THR A 44 -6.90 -17.89 4.34
N SER A 45 -8.19 -17.68 4.18
CA SER A 45 -8.86 -16.41 4.49
C SER A 45 -8.82 -16.03 5.98
N THR A 46 -8.60 -17.00 6.87
CA THR A 46 -8.71 -16.79 8.33
C THR A 46 -7.49 -17.28 9.11
N SER A 47 -6.56 -17.98 8.48
CA SER A 47 -5.43 -18.61 9.17
C SER A 47 -4.21 -18.81 8.28
N PHE A 48 -3.08 -19.04 8.88
CA PHE A 48 -1.85 -19.50 8.23
C PHE A 48 -1.10 -20.47 9.14
N ASN A 49 -0.31 -21.37 8.54
CA ASN A 49 0.55 -22.28 9.27
C ASN A 49 2.01 -21.78 9.22
N VAL A 50 2.69 -21.90 10.36
CA VAL A 50 4.15 -21.76 10.46
C VAL A 50 4.74 -23.12 10.80
N THR A 51 5.77 -23.49 10.06
CA THR A 51 6.44 -24.79 10.28
C THR A 51 7.58 -24.66 11.26
N ALA A 52 7.99 -25.80 11.83
CA ALA A 52 9.11 -25.86 12.77
C ALA A 52 10.42 -25.33 12.15
N GLY A 53 11.29 -24.79 12.99
CA GLY A 53 12.59 -24.27 12.57
C GLY A 53 12.65 -22.74 12.59
N ALA A 54 12.84 -22.11 11.44
CA ALA A 54 13.10 -20.68 11.36
C ALA A 54 11.97 -19.76 11.88
N THR A 55 10.72 -20.20 11.74
CA THR A 55 9.51 -19.41 12.08
C THR A 55 8.73 -19.96 13.26
N ASN A 56 9.09 -21.13 13.80
CA ASN A 56 8.36 -21.76 14.89
C ASN A 56 9.29 -22.66 15.73
N ALA A 57 10.32 -22.09 16.32
CA ALA A 57 11.21 -22.82 17.22
C ALA A 57 10.49 -23.14 18.54
N SER A 58 10.67 -24.39 19.04
CA SER A 58 10.07 -24.81 20.30
C SER A 58 10.48 -23.92 21.46
N GLY A 59 9.51 -23.41 22.21
CA GLY A 59 9.72 -22.52 23.36
C GLY A 59 10.08 -21.07 23.00
N ALA A 60 10.14 -20.71 21.74
CA ALA A 60 10.36 -19.32 21.31
C ALA A 60 9.03 -18.55 21.18
N ALA A 61 8.99 -17.35 21.75
CA ALA A 61 7.89 -16.43 21.50
C ALA A 61 8.06 -15.80 20.11
N MET A 62 6.98 -15.82 19.32
CA MET A 62 6.95 -15.26 17.96
C MET A 62 5.95 -14.11 17.89
N VAL A 63 6.22 -13.16 17.04
CA VAL A 63 5.31 -12.05 16.70
C VAL A 63 4.98 -12.14 15.22
N ALA A 64 3.71 -12.03 14.88
CA ALA A 64 3.25 -11.93 13.51
C ALA A 64 2.47 -10.63 13.30
N TYR A 65 2.81 -9.92 12.23
CA TYR A 65 2.02 -8.80 11.71
C TYR A 65 1.26 -9.29 10.48
N VAL A 66 -0.06 -9.24 10.54
CA VAL A 66 -0.93 -9.76 9.48
C VAL A 66 -1.70 -8.59 8.87
N PHE A 67 -1.64 -8.48 7.56
CA PHE A 67 -2.34 -7.45 6.79
C PHE A 67 -3.46 -8.13 5.97
N ALA A 68 -4.67 -7.68 6.15
CA ALA A 68 -5.78 -8.11 5.32
C ALA A 68 -5.66 -7.48 3.93
N ASN A 69 -5.73 -8.31 2.89
CA ASN A 69 -5.75 -7.82 1.52
C ASN A 69 -7.18 -7.56 1.10
N ASN A 70 -7.50 -6.33 0.83
CA ASN A 70 -8.79 -6.00 0.24
C ASN A 70 -8.77 -6.19 -1.27
N ASN A 71 -9.65 -7.02 -1.77
CA ASN A 71 -9.80 -7.33 -3.19
C ASN A 71 -10.96 -6.58 -3.87
N ASN A 72 -11.50 -5.54 -3.26
CA ASN A 72 -12.77 -4.90 -3.61
C ASN A 72 -13.93 -5.91 -3.51
N ASP A 73 -13.86 -6.82 -2.54
CA ASP A 73 -14.86 -7.87 -2.31
C ASP A 73 -15.97 -7.44 -1.33
N GLY A 74 -15.86 -6.20 -0.83
CA GLY A 74 -16.88 -5.65 0.02
C GLY A 74 -16.90 -6.19 1.45
N GLU A 75 -15.79 -6.74 1.93
CA GLU A 75 -15.73 -7.33 3.28
C GLU A 75 -15.41 -6.32 4.38
N PHE A 76 -14.98 -5.09 4.05
CA PHE A 76 -14.57 -4.09 5.02
C PHE A 76 -15.51 -2.90 5.10
N GLY A 77 -15.92 -2.58 6.35
CA GLY A 77 -16.82 -1.50 6.67
C GLY A 77 -18.30 -1.85 6.50
N PRO A 78 -19.20 -1.04 7.09
CA PRO A 78 -20.64 -1.32 7.08
C PRO A 78 -21.26 -1.25 5.68
N ASP A 79 -20.66 -0.48 4.77
CA ASP A 79 -21.11 -0.30 3.39
C ASP A 79 -20.22 -1.03 2.39
N ALA A 80 -19.29 -1.86 2.88
CA ALA A 80 -18.41 -2.67 2.05
C ALA A 80 -17.44 -1.88 1.14
N ASP A 81 -17.15 -0.63 1.46
CA ASP A 81 -16.35 0.31 0.67
C ASP A 81 -15.09 0.82 1.40
N GLN A 82 -14.76 0.25 2.56
CA GLN A 82 -13.68 0.73 3.42
C GLN A 82 -12.38 -0.06 3.21
N ASP A 83 -11.91 -0.11 1.98
CA ASP A 83 -10.62 -0.67 1.63
C ASP A 83 -9.48 0.14 2.26
N ILE A 84 -8.70 -0.47 3.17
CA ILE A 84 -7.62 0.21 3.89
C ILE A 84 -6.26 -0.24 3.39
N ILE A 85 -6.10 -1.53 3.10
CA ILE A 85 -4.82 -2.13 2.70
C ILE A 85 -5.03 -2.95 1.44
N LYS A 86 -4.12 -2.80 0.47
CA LYS A 86 -4.06 -3.67 -0.69
C LYS A 86 -2.66 -4.22 -0.89
N CYS A 87 -2.58 -5.54 -1.02
CA CYS A 87 -1.36 -6.26 -1.35
C CYS A 87 -1.48 -6.80 -2.77
N GLY A 88 -0.43 -6.70 -3.55
CA GLY A 88 -0.47 -7.20 -4.92
C GLY A 88 0.89 -7.22 -5.58
N VAL A 89 0.87 -7.48 -6.87
CA VAL A 89 2.06 -7.45 -7.72
C VAL A 89 1.78 -6.68 -8.99
N PHE A 90 2.82 -6.10 -9.54
CA PHE A 90 2.84 -5.60 -10.92
C PHE A 90 4.15 -5.99 -11.58
N THR A 91 4.18 -5.92 -12.91
CA THR A 91 5.38 -6.14 -13.70
C THR A 91 5.82 -4.82 -14.31
N ASP A 92 7.10 -4.49 -14.14
CA ASP A 92 7.70 -3.36 -14.85
C ASP A 92 7.83 -3.74 -16.33
N ASN A 93 7.27 -2.93 -17.20
CA ASN A 93 7.24 -3.14 -18.65
C ASN A 93 7.95 -2.02 -19.42
N ASN A 94 8.81 -1.25 -18.76
CA ASN A 94 9.47 -0.04 -19.27
C ASN A 94 8.50 1.09 -19.70
N SER A 95 7.26 1.07 -19.25
CA SER A 95 6.24 2.05 -19.65
C SER A 95 5.50 2.64 -18.44
N ASP A 96 6.19 2.79 -17.31
CA ASP A 96 5.64 3.37 -16.08
C ASP A 96 4.28 2.73 -15.71
N PRO A 97 4.26 1.47 -15.23
CA PRO A 97 3.02 0.77 -14.95
C PRO A 97 2.19 1.50 -13.88
N THR A 98 0.89 1.61 -14.14
CA THR A 98 -0.08 2.15 -13.21
C THR A 98 -0.83 1.03 -12.51
N VAL A 99 -0.84 1.07 -11.18
CA VAL A 99 -1.51 0.10 -10.32
C VAL A 99 -2.80 0.72 -9.78
N ASN A 100 -3.92 0.09 -10.07
CA ASN A 100 -5.20 0.50 -9.51
C ASN A 100 -5.42 -0.20 -8.16
N LEU A 101 -5.54 0.59 -7.10
CA LEU A 101 -5.81 0.15 -5.74
C LEU A 101 -7.29 0.29 -5.37
N GLY A 102 -8.05 1.12 -6.11
CA GLY A 102 -9.36 1.60 -5.72
C GLY A 102 -9.31 2.79 -4.75
N PHE A 103 -8.11 3.25 -4.35
CA PHE A 103 -7.91 4.36 -3.44
C PHE A 103 -6.56 5.05 -3.66
N GLU A 104 -6.43 6.27 -3.21
CA GLU A 104 -5.16 6.99 -3.13
C GLU A 104 -4.30 6.44 -1.98
N PRO A 105 -3.07 5.99 -2.24
CA PRO A 105 -2.19 5.49 -1.18
C PRO A 105 -1.52 6.65 -0.43
N GLN A 106 -1.41 6.51 0.90
CA GLN A 106 -0.53 7.34 1.71
C GLN A 106 0.83 6.67 2.00
N TRP A 107 0.92 5.36 1.82
CA TRP A 107 2.13 4.59 2.10
C TRP A 107 2.22 3.37 1.19
N LEU A 108 3.43 3.12 0.71
CA LEU A 108 3.78 1.99 -0.12
C LEU A 108 5.01 1.29 0.45
N LEU A 109 4.97 -0.03 0.51
CA LEU A 109 6.14 -0.89 0.69
C LEU A 109 6.27 -1.76 -0.57
N ALA A 110 7.41 -1.69 -1.23
CA ALA A 110 7.64 -2.41 -2.47
C ALA A 110 8.92 -3.24 -2.41
N LYS A 111 8.91 -4.38 -3.11
CA LYS A 111 10.04 -5.31 -3.16
C LYS A 111 10.08 -6.03 -4.50
N LYS A 112 11.22 -5.98 -5.17
CA LYS A 112 11.41 -6.85 -6.35
C LYS A 112 11.36 -8.33 -5.96
N HIS A 113 10.75 -9.14 -6.79
CA HIS A 113 10.78 -10.60 -6.66
C HIS A 113 12.22 -11.14 -6.73
N THR A 114 13.03 -10.54 -7.58
CA THR A 114 14.48 -10.74 -7.63
C THR A 114 15.19 -10.02 -6.48
N SER A 115 16.50 -10.10 -6.42
CA SER A 115 17.29 -9.38 -5.41
C SER A 115 17.08 -7.86 -5.52
N GLY A 116 16.91 -7.19 -4.40
CA GLY A 116 16.69 -5.75 -4.28
C GLY A 116 16.26 -5.36 -2.86
N ALA A 117 16.34 -4.09 -2.54
CA ALA A 117 15.92 -3.58 -1.25
C ALA A 117 14.38 -3.59 -1.11
N TRP A 118 13.92 -3.43 0.13
CA TRP A 118 12.55 -3.09 0.46
C TRP A 118 12.40 -1.58 0.48
N GLU A 119 11.67 -1.05 -0.45
CA GLU A 119 11.48 0.38 -0.66
C GLU A 119 10.21 0.85 0.05
N MET A 120 10.36 1.86 0.88
CA MET A 120 9.28 2.44 1.65
C MET A 120 9.10 3.90 1.24
N ILE A 121 7.90 4.24 0.78
CA ILE A 121 7.55 5.54 0.22
C ILE A 121 6.25 5.98 0.88
N ASP A 122 6.15 7.24 1.25
CA ASP A 122 4.92 7.78 1.84
C ASP A 122 4.66 9.25 1.46
N ASN A 123 3.45 9.72 1.73
CA ASN A 123 3.03 11.07 1.40
C ASN A 123 3.73 12.14 2.24
N MET A 124 4.21 11.82 3.44
CA MET A 124 4.95 12.75 4.30
C MET A 124 6.36 13.02 3.75
N ARG A 125 6.93 12.05 3.01
CA ARG A 125 8.23 12.17 2.33
C ARG A 125 8.12 12.66 0.90
N GLY A 126 6.96 12.63 0.30
CA GLY A 126 6.78 13.14 -1.05
C GLY A 126 6.19 12.16 -2.05
N LEU A 127 5.47 11.13 -1.62
CA LEU A 127 4.57 10.40 -2.50
C LEU A 127 3.50 11.39 -2.99
N ALA A 128 3.79 12.06 -4.08
CA ALA A 128 3.01 13.17 -4.60
C ALA A 128 2.23 12.76 -5.84
N SER A 129 1.23 13.53 -6.20
CA SER A 129 0.42 13.33 -7.41
C SER A 129 1.07 13.82 -8.70
N VAL A 130 2.34 14.20 -8.67
CA VAL A 130 3.07 14.77 -9.82
C VAL A 130 4.32 13.97 -10.15
N ASN A 131 4.42 13.54 -11.39
CA ASN A 131 5.43 12.59 -11.87
C ASN A 131 6.83 13.13 -12.10
N TYR A 132 7.08 14.42 -11.89
CA TYR A 132 8.38 15.05 -12.13
C TYR A 132 9.13 15.47 -10.87
N ARG A 133 8.59 15.12 -9.69
CA ARG A 133 9.31 15.36 -8.44
C ARG A 133 10.00 14.08 -7.99
N ASP A 134 11.16 14.26 -7.38
CA ASP A 134 11.83 13.18 -6.70
C ASP A 134 10.93 12.68 -5.58
N THR A 135 10.82 11.36 -5.45
CA THR A 135 10.05 10.70 -4.39
C THR A 135 11.04 10.14 -3.40
N PRO A 136 11.31 10.83 -2.29
CA PRO A 136 12.21 10.33 -1.27
C PRO A 136 11.74 8.97 -0.76
N LEU A 137 12.67 8.06 -0.59
CA LEU A 137 12.38 6.72 -0.11
C LEU A 137 13.38 6.29 0.97
N ILE A 138 12.95 5.40 1.83
CA ILE A 138 13.79 4.71 2.79
C ILE A 138 13.72 3.20 2.54
N TYR A 139 14.72 2.49 3.03
CA TYR A 139 14.79 1.04 2.91
C TYR A 139 14.50 0.38 4.23
N ALA A 140 13.47 -0.48 4.29
CA ALA A 140 13.13 -1.20 5.52
C ALA A 140 14.24 -2.19 5.98
N ASN A 141 15.09 -2.60 5.04
CA ASN A 141 16.21 -3.52 5.29
C ASN A 141 17.56 -2.84 5.50
N SER A 142 17.62 -1.52 5.64
CA SER A 142 18.87 -0.78 5.72
C SER A 142 18.76 0.43 6.64
N SER A 143 19.88 0.79 7.27
CA SER A 143 20.03 2.00 8.08
C SER A 143 20.58 3.21 7.29
N VAL A 144 20.68 3.10 5.96
CA VAL A 144 21.08 4.25 5.13
C VAL A 144 20.07 5.37 5.25
N ALA A 145 20.55 6.60 5.14
CA ALA A 145 19.71 7.79 5.14
C ALA A 145 18.70 7.75 3.98
N GLU A 146 17.65 8.53 4.11
CA GLU A 146 16.65 8.75 3.08
C GLU A 146 17.29 9.12 1.74
N ASN A 147 16.81 8.50 0.68
CA ASN A 147 17.33 8.69 -0.66
C ASN A 147 16.41 9.59 -1.47
N TYR A 148 16.95 10.70 -1.97
CA TYR A 148 16.24 11.72 -2.75
C TYR A 148 16.50 11.62 -4.26
N SER A 149 17.25 10.62 -4.71
CA SER A 149 17.74 10.57 -6.10
C SER A 149 16.80 9.86 -7.07
N TYR A 150 15.64 9.36 -6.59
CA TYR A 150 14.74 8.56 -7.39
C TYR A 150 13.35 9.18 -7.50
N LYS A 151 12.78 9.06 -8.68
CA LYS A 151 11.36 9.36 -8.95
C LYS A 151 10.58 8.07 -8.99
N GLN A 152 10.54 7.35 -7.87
CA GLN A 152 10.17 5.95 -7.88
C GLN A 152 8.69 5.71 -8.09
N ALA A 153 7.85 6.51 -7.46
CA ALA A 153 6.41 6.39 -7.59
C ALA A 153 5.71 7.73 -7.42
N TYR A 154 4.53 7.85 -7.98
CA TYR A 154 3.62 8.95 -7.67
C TYR A 154 2.20 8.45 -7.54
N ALA A 155 1.49 8.99 -6.55
CA ALA A 155 0.11 8.64 -6.26
C ALA A 155 -0.86 9.30 -7.24
N ASN A 156 -1.98 8.66 -7.43
CA ASN A 156 -3.17 9.22 -8.05
C ASN A 156 -4.40 8.83 -7.20
N ASN A 157 -5.57 9.36 -7.53
CA ASN A 157 -6.79 9.16 -6.74
C ASN A 157 -7.29 7.71 -6.65
N THR A 158 -6.79 6.83 -7.51
CA THR A 158 -7.19 5.42 -7.55
C THR A 158 -6.02 4.45 -7.33
N GLY A 159 -4.80 4.97 -7.12
CA GLY A 159 -3.64 4.12 -6.96
C GLY A 159 -2.33 4.86 -7.11
N PHE A 160 -1.38 4.23 -7.78
CA PHE A 160 -0.07 4.83 -8.02
C PHE A 160 0.49 4.42 -9.38
N THR A 161 1.41 5.23 -9.89
CA THR A 161 2.24 4.89 -11.04
C THR A 161 3.67 4.68 -10.57
N TRP A 162 4.26 3.57 -10.95
CA TRP A 162 5.66 3.23 -10.70
C TRP A 162 6.54 3.70 -11.84
N LYS A 163 7.70 4.26 -11.53
CA LYS A 163 8.65 4.73 -12.55
C LYS A 163 9.60 3.63 -12.98
N SER A 164 9.45 3.20 -14.22
CA SER A 164 10.35 2.24 -14.84
C SER A 164 11.78 2.80 -14.98
N GLY A 165 12.75 1.89 -14.91
CA GLY A 165 14.16 2.24 -15.16
C GLY A 165 14.87 2.98 -14.01
N GLN A 166 14.24 3.10 -12.84
CA GLN A 166 14.87 3.67 -11.65
C GLN A 166 15.47 2.55 -10.78
N LEU A 167 14.63 1.83 -10.06
CA LEU A 167 15.04 0.71 -9.20
C LEU A 167 14.60 -0.64 -9.77
N THR A 168 13.79 -0.63 -10.80
CA THR A 168 13.32 -1.79 -11.53
C THR A 168 13.69 -1.73 -13.00
N SER A 169 13.65 -2.87 -13.66
CA SER A 169 13.93 -3.05 -15.09
C SER A 169 12.81 -3.83 -15.76
N ASN A 170 12.81 -3.87 -17.08
CA ASN A 170 11.83 -4.61 -17.85
C ASN A 170 11.65 -6.05 -17.36
N ASN A 171 10.42 -6.45 -17.16
CA ASN A 171 9.99 -7.76 -16.64
C ASN A 171 10.31 -8.02 -15.15
N ASP A 172 10.80 -7.03 -14.40
CA ASP A 172 10.86 -7.17 -12.94
C ASP A 172 9.44 -7.25 -12.37
N VAL A 173 9.18 -8.31 -11.63
CA VAL A 173 7.96 -8.46 -10.83
C VAL A 173 8.18 -7.77 -9.49
N VAL A 174 7.27 -6.89 -9.11
CA VAL A 174 7.34 -6.11 -7.88
C VAL A 174 6.16 -6.45 -6.99
N LEU A 175 6.44 -6.90 -5.79
CA LEU A 175 5.48 -7.09 -4.72
C LEU A 175 5.20 -5.73 -4.07
N TYR A 176 3.96 -5.46 -3.69
CA TYR A 176 3.64 -4.25 -2.94
C TYR A 176 2.62 -4.48 -1.84
N VAL A 177 2.70 -3.63 -0.83
CA VAL A 177 1.65 -3.38 0.17
C VAL A 177 1.37 -1.89 0.12
N ALA A 178 0.13 -1.52 -0.05
CA ALA A 178 -0.34 -0.13 -0.08
C ALA A 178 -1.32 0.11 1.06
N ILE A 179 -1.19 1.26 1.72
CA ILE A 179 -2.13 1.72 2.74
C ILE A 179 -2.79 2.99 2.24
N ARG A 180 -4.11 3.03 2.34
CA ARG A 180 -4.98 4.14 1.96
C ARG A 180 -4.66 5.42 2.71
N ALA A 181 -4.80 6.56 2.07
CA ALA A 181 -4.77 7.87 2.71
C ALA A 181 -5.92 8.00 3.74
N ARG A 182 -5.64 8.71 4.84
CA ARG A 182 -6.55 8.83 5.98
C ARG A 182 -7.91 9.44 5.64
N ASP A 183 -7.91 10.40 4.73
CA ASP A 183 -9.12 11.13 4.37
C ASP A 183 -9.92 10.32 3.35
N GLY A 184 -10.69 9.38 3.88
CA GLY A 184 -11.48 8.44 3.12
C GLY A 184 -12.53 9.05 2.19
N ASN A 185 -12.76 10.36 2.28
CA ASN A 185 -13.58 11.11 1.33
C ASN A 185 -12.89 11.37 -0.03
N VAL A 186 -11.61 11.07 -0.14
CA VAL A 186 -10.86 11.19 -1.40
C VAL A 186 -10.91 9.89 -2.20
N VAL A 187 -11.59 8.88 -1.71
CA VAL A 187 -11.54 7.51 -2.23
C VAL A 187 -12.62 7.21 -3.25
N ALA A 188 -13.78 7.76 -3.09
CA ALA A 188 -14.71 7.85 -4.20
C ALA A 188 -14.50 9.24 -4.82
N GLN A 189 -14.19 9.29 -6.11
CA GLN A 189 -14.40 10.54 -6.83
C GLN A 189 -15.85 10.95 -6.55
N PRO A 190 -16.10 12.23 -6.20
CA PRO A 190 -17.48 12.69 -6.09
C PRO A 190 -18.21 12.27 -7.37
N GLU A 191 -19.25 11.48 -7.23
CA GLU A 191 -20.05 11.04 -8.39
C GLU A 191 -20.75 12.22 -9.05
N ALA A 192 -20.94 13.28 -8.26
CA ALA A 192 -21.45 14.56 -8.72
C ALA A 192 -20.65 15.71 -8.09
N ALA A 193 -20.60 16.84 -8.78
CA ALA A 193 -19.99 18.07 -8.24
C ALA A 193 -20.64 18.53 -6.92
N THR A 194 -21.89 18.19 -6.71
CA THR A 194 -22.66 18.47 -5.49
C THR A 194 -22.19 17.71 -4.25
N ASP A 195 -21.37 16.68 -4.41
CA ASP A 195 -20.81 15.92 -3.29
C ASP A 195 -19.62 16.63 -2.63
N ALA A 196 -19.07 17.64 -3.31
CA ALA A 196 -17.92 18.43 -2.86
C ALA A 196 -18.13 19.95 -2.96
N PHE A 197 -19.16 20.39 -3.68
CA PHE A 197 -19.42 21.80 -3.93
C PHE A 197 -20.93 22.07 -3.93
N ASP A 198 -21.37 23.02 -3.12
CA ASP A 198 -22.77 23.45 -3.06
C ASP A 198 -22.89 24.96 -3.28
N VAL A 199 -23.93 25.34 -4.03
CA VAL A 199 -24.30 26.73 -4.24
C VAL A 199 -25.71 26.93 -3.72
N SER A 200 -25.82 27.53 -2.56
CA SER A 200 -27.09 27.77 -1.90
C SER A 200 -27.43 29.26 -1.89
N VAL A 201 -28.69 29.58 -2.18
CA VAL A 201 -29.25 30.95 -2.06
C VAL A 201 -30.19 31.01 -0.85
N SER A 202 -29.84 31.81 0.14
CA SER A 202 -30.69 31.99 1.29
C SER A 202 -31.56 33.26 1.16
N ALA A 203 -32.76 33.25 1.70
CA ALA A 203 -33.69 34.37 1.69
C ALA A 203 -33.29 35.50 2.65
N GLY A 204 -32.07 35.48 3.22
CA GLY A 204 -31.52 36.59 3.99
C GLY A 204 -32.13 36.80 5.37
N SER A 205 -32.66 35.78 6.03
CA SER A 205 -33.12 35.87 7.40
C SER A 205 -32.01 35.50 8.41
N THR A 206 -32.01 36.17 9.58
CA THR A 206 -31.05 35.87 10.65
C THR A 206 -31.19 34.42 11.12
N GLY A 207 -30.06 33.69 11.16
CA GLY A 207 -30.04 32.31 11.65
C GLY A 207 -30.40 31.23 10.62
N THR A 208 -30.40 31.56 9.34
CA THR A 208 -30.60 30.54 8.30
C THR A 208 -29.47 29.52 8.33
N VAL A 209 -29.83 28.25 8.45
CA VAL A 209 -28.90 27.12 8.35
C VAL A 209 -28.90 26.64 6.90
N ILE A 210 -27.72 26.55 6.31
CA ILE A 210 -27.50 25.95 4.99
C ILE A 210 -26.92 24.57 5.22
N SER A 211 -27.57 23.54 4.70
CA SER A 211 -27.11 22.15 4.80
C SER A 211 -26.43 21.74 3.48
N THR A 212 -25.20 21.34 3.55
CA THR A 212 -24.37 21.00 2.37
C THR A 212 -24.24 19.50 2.13
N GLY A 213 -24.57 18.65 3.11
CA GLY A 213 -24.37 17.21 3.01
C GLY A 213 -22.90 16.74 3.15
N PHE A 214 -21.95 17.67 3.28
CA PHE A 214 -20.53 17.41 3.50
C PHE A 214 -19.92 18.42 4.49
N PRO A 215 -18.75 18.13 5.11
CA PRO A 215 -18.04 19.09 5.96
C PRO A 215 -17.62 20.34 5.19
N VAL A 216 -17.85 21.51 5.76
CA VAL A 216 -17.52 22.80 5.12
C VAL A 216 -16.17 23.30 5.64
N ASP A 217 -15.17 23.39 4.78
CA ASP A 217 -13.86 23.95 5.08
C ASP A 217 -13.71 25.40 4.59
N MET A 218 -14.48 25.80 3.58
CA MET A 218 -14.43 27.15 3.03
C MET A 218 -15.82 27.61 2.58
N GLN A 219 -16.15 28.86 2.86
CA GLN A 219 -17.38 29.50 2.43
C GLN A 219 -17.08 30.89 1.84
N ILE A 220 -17.69 31.19 0.69
CA ILE A 220 -17.66 32.51 0.07
C ILE A 220 -19.09 33.02 -0.01
N GLN A 221 -19.35 34.17 0.60
CA GLN A 221 -20.66 34.85 0.53
C GLN A 221 -20.57 36.21 -0.15
N SER A 222 -21.56 36.53 -0.97
CA SER A 222 -21.77 37.88 -1.46
C SER A 222 -23.23 38.33 -1.23
N LYS A 223 -23.44 39.62 -1.12
CA LYS A 223 -24.75 40.25 -1.10
C LYS A 223 -25.23 40.57 -2.48
#